data_3b992bff596f7485c9dc108294d3fd29
#
_entry.id   3b992bff596f7485c9dc108294d3fd29
#
_cell.length_a   1.000
_cell.length_b   1.000
_cell.length_c   1.000
_cell.angle_alpha   90.00
_cell.angle_beta   90.00
_cell.angle_gamma   90.00
#
_symmetry.space_group_name_H-M   'P 1'
#
loop_
_entity.id
_entity.type
_entity.pdbx_description
1 polymer ?
#
loop_
_entity_poly.entity_id
_entity_poly.type
_entity_poly.pdbx_seq_one_letter_code
_entity_poly.pdbx_strand_id
1 'polypeptide(L)'
;MTRDQEIYIDIIKLLYQNSLEDTKKISMQAELRTPEGDVCEFELFCYNQADQKERVSMQGVISLKILRLLAELREFFLKNNQPYWKGCNFEVNLEAGGYEVNFIYE
;
A
#
# COMPACT_ATOMS: atom_id res chain seq x y z
N MET A 1 -5.69 -19.28 -2.34
CA MET A 1 -5.12 -17.91 -2.29
C MET A 1 -3.83 -17.97 -1.47
N THR A 2 -2.77 -17.38 -1.97
CA THR A 2 -1.48 -17.34 -1.26
C THR A 2 -1.48 -16.21 -0.22
N ARG A 3 -0.54 -16.25 0.74
CA ARG A 3 -0.49 -15.24 1.81
C ARG A 3 -0.21 -13.85 1.27
N ASP A 4 0.65 -13.72 0.26
CA ASP A 4 0.93 -12.42 -0.36
C ASP A 4 -0.32 -11.82 -0.99
N GLN A 5 -1.13 -12.62 -1.67
CA GLN A 5 -2.39 -12.17 -2.24
C GLN A 5 -3.37 -11.69 -1.17
N GLU A 6 -3.44 -12.40 -0.04
CA GLU A 6 -4.27 -11.98 1.09
C GLU A 6 -3.81 -10.61 1.63
N ILE A 7 -2.50 -10.41 1.74
CA ILE A 7 -1.93 -9.15 2.22
C ILE A 7 -2.30 -8.01 1.26
N TYR A 8 -2.17 -8.20 -0.05
CA TYR A 8 -2.55 -7.18 -1.03
C TYR A 8 -4.01 -6.79 -0.88
N ILE A 9 -4.90 -7.76 -0.76
CA ILE A 9 -6.32 -7.51 -0.60
C ILE A 9 -6.60 -6.74 0.69
N ASP A 10 -5.97 -7.13 1.79
CA ASP A 10 -6.17 -6.47 3.08
C ASP A 10 -5.70 -5.01 3.04
N ILE A 11 -4.55 -4.74 2.40
CA ILE A 11 -4.05 -3.38 2.23
C ILE A 11 -5.03 -2.56 1.39
N ILE A 12 -5.52 -3.11 0.28
CA ILE A 12 -6.47 -2.43 -0.59
C ILE A 12 -7.75 -2.06 0.16
N LYS A 13 -8.26 -2.96 0.99
CA LYS A 13 -9.45 -2.68 1.80
C LYS A 13 -9.20 -1.52 2.78
N LEU A 14 -8.03 -1.48 3.40
CA LEU A 14 -7.66 -0.40 4.31
C LEU A 14 -7.53 0.93 3.58
N LEU A 15 -6.93 0.93 2.39
CA LEU A 15 -6.82 2.12 1.56
C LEU A 15 -8.21 2.63 1.15
N TYR A 16 -9.09 1.73 0.76
CA TYR A 16 -10.46 2.09 0.39
C TYR A 16 -11.20 2.73 1.57
N GLN A 17 -11.06 2.19 2.78
CA GLN A 17 -11.67 2.75 3.98
C GLN A 17 -11.21 4.17 4.28
N ASN A 18 -9.98 4.52 3.86
CA ASN A 18 -9.40 5.83 4.11
C ASN A 18 -9.52 6.77 2.91
N SER A 19 -10.21 6.34 1.84
CA SER A 19 -10.33 7.15 0.64
C SER A 19 -11.43 8.22 0.79
N LEU A 20 -11.30 9.27 -0.03
CA LEU A 20 -12.29 10.33 -0.10
C LEU A 20 -13.47 9.89 -0.96
N GLU A 21 -14.62 10.56 -0.80
CA GLU A 21 -15.75 10.38 -1.71
C GLU A 21 -15.35 10.79 -3.13
N ASP A 22 -16.03 10.23 -4.12
CA ASP A 22 -15.77 10.51 -5.53
C ASP A 22 -14.36 10.08 -5.99
N THR A 23 -13.70 9.19 -5.25
CA THR A 23 -12.38 8.69 -5.63
C THR A 23 -12.50 7.61 -6.69
N LYS A 24 -11.79 7.78 -7.81
CA LYS A 24 -11.70 6.74 -8.85
C LYS A 24 -10.39 5.95 -8.79
N LYS A 25 -9.33 6.53 -8.22
CA LYS A 25 -8.03 5.89 -8.11
C LYS A 25 -7.36 6.28 -6.79
N ILE A 26 -6.70 5.32 -6.16
CA ILE A 26 -5.91 5.54 -4.95
C ILE A 26 -4.46 5.19 -5.27
N SER A 27 -3.54 6.05 -4.83
CA SER A 27 -2.11 5.80 -4.97
C SER A 27 -1.46 5.92 -3.59
N MET A 28 -0.74 4.87 -3.18
CA MET A 28 0.01 4.88 -1.92
C MET A 28 1.47 4.59 -2.19
N GLN A 29 2.33 5.43 -1.65
CA GLN A 29 3.76 5.18 -1.62
C GLN A 29 4.15 4.88 -0.18
N ALA A 30 4.92 3.81 0.02
CA ALA A 30 5.36 3.39 1.34
C ALA A 30 6.85 3.08 1.30
N GLU A 31 7.58 3.49 2.35
CA GLU A 31 8.99 3.18 2.49
C GLU A 31 9.25 2.67 3.90
N LEU A 32 9.80 1.45 4.00
CA LEU A 32 10.18 0.85 5.28
C LEU A 32 11.61 1.27 5.61
N ARG A 33 11.75 2.06 6.67
CA ARG A 33 13.02 2.71 7.04
C ARG A 33 13.99 1.81 7.75
N THR A 34 13.52 0.72 8.35
CA THR A 34 14.35 -0.19 9.13
C THR A 34 14.27 -1.61 8.59
N PRO A 35 15.31 -2.42 8.82
CA PRO A 35 15.27 -3.84 8.43
C PRO A 35 14.12 -4.60 9.08
N GLU A 36 13.74 -4.23 10.30
CA GLU A 36 12.66 -4.87 11.04
C GLU A 36 11.29 -4.46 10.52
N GLY A 37 11.20 -3.35 9.77
CA GLY A 37 9.94 -2.85 9.26
C GLY A 37 9.06 -2.20 10.32
N ASP A 38 9.66 -1.63 11.36
CA ASP A 38 8.92 -0.97 12.43
C ASP A 38 8.77 0.54 12.23
N VAL A 39 9.40 1.09 11.20
CA VAL A 39 9.27 2.50 10.81
C VAL A 39 8.93 2.57 9.33
N CYS A 40 7.86 3.27 9.02
CA CYS A 40 7.40 3.40 7.63
C CYS A 40 6.94 4.82 7.36
N GLU A 41 7.32 5.35 6.21
CA GLU A 41 6.78 6.61 5.72
C GLU A 41 5.75 6.32 4.63
N PHE A 42 4.61 6.99 4.71
CA PHE A 42 3.52 6.84 3.77
C PHE A 42 3.17 8.16 3.09
N GLU A 43 2.81 8.09 1.81
CA GLU A 43 2.09 9.15 1.12
C GLU A 43 0.88 8.51 0.45
N LEU A 44 -0.28 9.10 0.71
CA LEU A 44 -1.54 8.61 0.18
C LEU A 44 -2.21 9.70 -0.65
N PHE A 45 -2.58 9.36 -1.87
CA PHE A 45 -3.26 10.28 -2.78
C PHE A 45 -4.53 9.65 -3.31
N CYS A 46 -5.58 10.46 -3.43
CA CYS A 46 -6.81 10.08 -4.09
C CYS A 46 -7.01 10.93 -5.34
N TYR A 47 -7.44 10.30 -6.42
CA TYR A 47 -7.78 10.97 -7.68
C TYR A 47 -9.29 10.90 -7.84
N ASN A 48 -9.92 12.05 -8.05
CA ASN A 48 -11.37 12.11 -8.24
C ASN A 48 -11.77 11.89 -9.71
N GLN A 49 -13.06 11.96 -10.02
CA GLN A 49 -13.55 11.74 -11.37
C GLN A 49 -13.03 12.77 -12.39
N ALA A 50 -12.60 13.94 -11.92
CA ALA A 50 -12.01 14.98 -12.75
C ALA A 50 -10.48 14.87 -12.85
N ASP A 51 -9.88 13.76 -12.42
CA ASP A 51 -8.43 13.52 -12.39
C ASP A 51 -7.67 14.50 -11.50
N GLN A 52 -8.34 15.11 -10.55
CA GLN A 52 -7.69 15.96 -9.56
C GLN A 52 -7.07 15.10 -8.46
N LYS A 53 -5.80 15.36 -8.16
CA LYS A 53 -5.03 14.63 -7.16
C LYS A 53 -5.11 15.35 -5.82
N GLU A 54 -5.46 14.63 -4.77
CA GLU A 54 -5.51 15.19 -3.42
C GLU A 54 -4.74 14.29 -2.47
N ARG A 55 -3.86 14.90 -1.66
CA ARG A 55 -3.12 14.18 -0.64
C ARG A 55 -4.04 13.95 0.57
N VAL A 56 -4.05 12.73 1.07
CA VAL A 56 -4.93 12.34 2.17
C VAL A 56 -4.08 11.89 3.34
N SER A 57 -4.41 12.38 4.54
CA SER A 57 -3.78 11.91 5.76
C SER A 57 -4.37 10.57 6.17
N MET A 58 -3.49 9.61 6.46
CA MET A 58 -3.90 8.29 6.88
C MET A 58 -4.09 8.26 8.39
N GLN A 59 -5.21 7.68 8.85
CA GLN A 59 -5.46 7.50 10.28
C GLN A 59 -4.39 6.61 10.90
N GLY A 60 -3.98 6.93 12.14
CA GLY A 60 -2.90 6.21 12.81
C GLY A 60 -3.11 4.71 12.94
N VAL A 61 -4.35 4.28 13.22
CA VAL A 61 -4.70 2.85 13.34
C VAL A 61 -4.55 2.16 11.98
N ILE A 62 -5.00 2.81 10.91
CA ILE A 62 -4.90 2.27 9.55
C ILE A 62 -3.45 2.19 9.11
N SER A 63 -2.67 3.25 9.33
CA SER A 63 -1.25 3.25 8.96
C SER A 63 -0.46 2.18 9.71
N LEU A 64 -0.78 1.93 10.99
CA LEU A 64 -0.13 0.87 11.76
C LEU A 64 -0.48 -0.52 11.20
N LYS A 65 -1.73 -0.75 10.82
CA LYS A 65 -2.14 -2.01 10.21
C LYS A 65 -1.42 -2.24 8.88
N ILE A 66 -1.33 -1.21 8.04
CA ILE A 66 -0.64 -1.30 6.76
C ILE A 66 0.86 -1.56 6.98
N LEU A 67 1.48 -0.88 7.94
CA LEU A 67 2.88 -1.11 8.27
C LEU A 67 3.14 -2.58 8.61
N ARG A 68 2.29 -3.16 9.46
CA ARG A 68 2.42 -4.56 9.85
C ARG A 68 2.23 -5.51 8.67
N LEU A 69 1.29 -5.21 7.79
CA LEU A 69 1.06 -6.01 6.58
C LEU A 69 2.25 -5.93 5.62
N LEU A 70 2.81 -4.74 5.45
CA LEU A 70 3.99 -4.56 4.60
C LEU A 70 5.22 -5.27 5.16
N ALA A 71 5.41 -5.22 6.48
CA ALA A 71 6.51 -5.93 7.11
C ALA A 71 6.37 -7.45 6.94
N GLU A 72 5.16 -7.97 7.08
CA GLU A 72 4.87 -9.38 6.84
C GLU A 72 5.10 -9.75 5.38
N LEU A 73 4.69 -8.90 4.44
CA LEU A 73 4.89 -9.13 3.01
C LEU A 73 6.37 -9.20 2.67
N ARG A 74 7.19 -8.28 3.22
CA ARG A 74 8.63 -8.29 2.98
C ARG A 74 9.28 -9.56 3.53
N GLU A 75 8.87 -9.99 4.71
CA GLU A 75 9.34 -11.25 5.30
C GLU A 75 8.95 -12.45 4.45
N PHE A 76 7.72 -12.45 3.92
CA PHE A 76 7.26 -13.50 3.00
C PHE A 76 8.16 -13.58 1.75
N PHE A 77 8.54 -12.43 1.18
CA PHE A 77 9.44 -12.39 0.03
C PHE A 77 10.79 -13.00 0.38
N LEU A 78 11.37 -12.64 1.53
CA LEU A 78 12.66 -13.16 1.95
C LEU A 78 12.63 -14.68 2.17
N LYS A 79 11.56 -15.19 2.76
CA LYS A 79 11.38 -16.63 2.99
C LYS A 79 11.23 -17.41 1.69
N ASN A 80 10.79 -16.76 0.62
CA ASN A 80 10.61 -17.38 -0.69
C ASN A 80 11.76 -17.06 -1.65
N ASN A 81 12.91 -16.63 -1.13
CA ASN A 81 14.11 -16.31 -1.89
C ASN A 81 13.91 -15.17 -2.90
N GLN A 82 12.98 -14.27 -2.61
CA GLN A 82 12.77 -13.07 -3.42
C GLN A 82 13.66 -11.94 -2.93
N PRO A 83 13.99 -10.97 -3.80
CA PRO A 83 14.85 -9.86 -3.40
C PRO A 83 14.25 -9.03 -2.26
N TYR A 84 15.14 -8.45 -1.44
CA TYR A 84 14.76 -7.52 -0.40
C TYR A 84 14.36 -6.17 -1.03
N TRP A 85 13.16 -5.70 -0.69
CA TRP A 85 12.70 -4.40 -1.15
C TRP A 85 12.52 -3.44 0.05
N LYS A 86 12.74 -2.15 -0.19
CA LYS A 86 12.66 -1.13 0.85
C LYS A 86 11.38 -0.33 0.81
N GLY A 87 10.64 -0.37 -0.28
CA GLY A 87 9.40 0.36 -0.42
C GLY A 87 8.54 -0.21 -1.52
N CYS A 88 7.33 0.33 -1.63
CA CYS A 88 6.40 -0.08 -2.68
C CYS A 88 5.44 1.05 -3.02
N ASN A 89 4.89 0.95 -4.23
CA ASN A 89 3.83 1.83 -4.70
C ASN A 89 2.61 0.97 -5.02
N PHE A 90 1.49 1.30 -4.40
CA PHE A 90 0.19 0.69 -4.70
C PHE A 90 -0.64 1.66 -5.52
N GLU A 91 -1.20 1.17 -6.62
CA GLU A 91 -2.22 1.91 -7.36
C GLU A 91 -3.47 1.05 -7.43
N VAL A 92 -4.59 1.59 -6.99
CA VAL A 92 -5.88 0.90 -6.97
C VAL A 92 -6.85 1.67 -7.86
N ASN A 93 -7.34 1.01 -8.91
CA ASN A 93 -8.32 1.61 -9.81
C ASN A 93 -9.71 1.14 -9.40
N LEU A 94 -10.48 2.05 -8.79
CA LEU A 94 -11.80 1.71 -8.27
C LEU A 94 -12.84 1.56 -9.38
N GLU A 95 -12.65 2.23 -10.52
CA GLU A 95 -13.55 2.10 -11.66
C GLU A 95 -13.36 0.78 -12.39
N ALA A 96 -12.11 0.44 -12.71
CA ALA A 96 -11.79 -0.79 -13.43
C ALA A 96 -11.74 -2.01 -12.52
N GLY A 97 -11.63 -1.82 -11.21
CA GLY A 97 -11.57 -2.90 -10.24
C GLY A 97 -10.22 -3.61 -10.17
N GLY A 98 -9.17 -3.00 -10.71
CA GLY A 98 -7.84 -3.58 -10.71
C GLY A 98 -6.88 -2.87 -9.77
N TYR A 99 -5.74 -3.49 -9.55
CA TYR A 99 -4.67 -2.85 -8.77
C TYR A 99 -3.31 -3.26 -9.32
N GLU A 100 -2.31 -2.44 -9.00
CA GLU A 100 -0.93 -2.67 -9.39
C GLU A 100 -0.01 -2.38 -8.20
N VAL A 101 0.99 -3.22 -8.00
CA VAL A 101 1.98 -3.04 -6.93
C VAL A 101 3.37 -3.06 -7.56
N ASN A 102 4.14 -2.00 -7.32
CA ASN A 102 5.53 -1.92 -7.77
C ASN A 102 6.44 -1.81 -6.56
N PHE A 103 7.47 -2.65 -6.50
CA PHE A 103 8.42 -2.65 -5.40
C PHE A 103 9.66 -1.83 -5.73
N ILE A 104 10.21 -1.18 -4.72
CA ILE A 104 11.40 -0.35 -4.84
C ILE A 104 12.57 -1.10 -4.17
N TYR A 105 13.61 -1.39 -4.95
CA TYR A 105 14.81 -2.07 -4.48
C TYR A 105 15.95 -1.07 -4.31
N GLU A 106 16.93 -1.43 -3.51
CA GLU A 106 18.14 -0.61 -3.39
C GLU A 106 19.04 -0.75 -4.60
#